data_b9f92a2d404c49beb7c958d12e40e170
#
_entry.id   b9f92a2d404c49beb7c958d12e40e170
#
_cell.length_a   1.000
_cell.length_b   1.000
_cell.length_c   1.000
_cell.angle_alpha   90.00
_cell.angle_beta   90.00
_cell.angle_gamma   90.00
#
_symmetry.space_group_name_H-M   'P 1'
#
loop_
_entity.id
_entity.type
_entity.pdbx_description
1 polymer ?
#
loop_
_entity_poly.entity_id
_entity_poly.type
_entity_poly.pdbx_seq_one_letter_code
_entity_poly.pdbx_strand_id
1 'polypeptide(L)'
;CIRDRVKKARSKTAMTVIFSTYQSIEVVSEAQHKFGMEEIGLIICDEAHRTAGGHYQDESDAPFQRIHSDDFIKGKKRLYMTATPRIYGDLVKEQKNNGEVVLYSMDDEQIYGPTFHTITFSQAVALGSLVDYKVIVLSVEENLLKERALSDYELVQAGGLPVKHAAKVIGCWRALSKLDLVNEVSMSDDRQPMRRAVGFAQIIEPNIKYLDRTSSKRFTE
;
A
#
# COMPACT_ATOMS: atom_id res chain seq x y z
N CYS A 1 -13.43 -25.82 -9.28
CA CYS A 1 -13.79 -24.69 -10.13
C CYS A 1 -14.70 -23.73 -9.35
N ILE A 2 -14.58 -22.41 -9.54
CA ILE A 2 -15.43 -21.40 -8.86
C ILE A 2 -16.90 -21.67 -9.16
N ARG A 3 -17.24 -22.05 -10.38
CA ARG A 3 -18.58 -22.44 -10.81
C ARG A 3 -19.25 -23.44 -9.87
N ASP A 4 -18.54 -24.48 -9.46
CA ASP A 4 -19.10 -25.54 -8.62
C ASP A 4 -19.21 -25.11 -7.16
N ARG A 5 -18.32 -24.22 -6.71
CA ARG A 5 -18.39 -23.62 -5.37
C ARG A 5 -19.56 -22.63 -5.26
N VAL A 6 -19.75 -21.77 -6.25
CA VAL A 6 -20.88 -20.81 -6.29
C VAL A 6 -22.22 -21.54 -6.38
N LYS A 7 -22.34 -22.63 -7.17
CA LYS A 7 -23.56 -23.44 -7.23
C LYS A 7 -23.86 -24.18 -5.92
N LYS A 8 -22.83 -24.71 -5.23
CA LYS A 8 -22.97 -25.36 -3.91
C LYS A 8 -23.28 -24.38 -2.78
N ALA A 9 -22.84 -23.12 -2.88
CA ALA A 9 -23.04 -22.10 -1.85
C ALA A 9 -24.44 -21.46 -1.87
N ARG A 10 -25.33 -21.81 -2.79
CA ARG A 10 -26.71 -21.32 -2.83
C ARG A 10 -27.53 -21.95 -1.71
N SER A 11 -27.36 -21.51 -0.50
CA SER A 11 -28.32 -21.67 0.57
C SER A 11 -29.32 -20.53 0.52
N LYS A 12 -30.59 -20.82 0.45
CA LYS A 12 -31.66 -19.78 0.52
C LYS A 12 -31.67 -19.08 1.89
N THR A 13 -30.98 -19.61 2.86
CA THR A 13 -31.00 -19.17 4.27
C THR A 13 -29.66 -18.67 4.80
N ALA A 14 -28.58 -18.79 4.03
CA ALA A 14 -27.24 -18.37 4.45
C ALA A 14 -26.64 -17.34 3.52
N MET A 15 -25.94 -16.37 4.09
CA MET A 15 -25.17 -15.37 3.34
C MET A 15 -23.99 -16.05 2.65
N THR A 16 -23.81 -15.78 1.36
CA THR A 16 -22.63 -16.20 0.61
C THR A 16 -21.62 -15.05 0.56
N VAL A 17 -20.39 -15.32 0.97
CA VAL A 17 -19.29 -14.36 0.94
C VAL A 17 -18.24 -14.85 -0.06
N ILE A 18 -17.79 -13.95 -0.93
CA ILE A 18 -16.74 -14.20 -1.93
C ILE A 18 -15.55 -13.29 -1.60
N PHE A 19 -14.38 -13.89 -1.40
CA PHE A 19 -13.12 -13.17 -1.26
C PHE A 19 -12.35 -13.21 -2.57
N SER A 20 -11.93 -12.04 -3.04
CA SER A 20 -11.14 -11.87 -4.26
C SER A 20 -10.10 -10.78 -4.07
N THR A 21 -8.97 -10.89 -4.76
CA THR A 21 -8.05 -9.76 -4.94
C THR A 21 -8.50 -8.92 -6.13
N TYR A 22 -8.07 -7.67 -6.23
CA TYR A 22 -8.34 -6.84 -7.41
C TYR A 22 -7.77 -7.45 -8.70
N GLN A 23 -6.63 -8.14 -8.63
CA GLN A 23 -6.03 -8.82 -9.79
C GLN A 23 -6.88 -10.00 -10.27
N SER A 24 -7.63 -10.63 -9.37
CA SER A 24 -8.44 -11.83 -9.67
C SER A 24 -9.92 -11.51 -9.90
N ILE A 25 -10.29 -10.23 -9.93
CA ILE A 25 -11.67 -9.78 -10.03
C ILE A 25 -12.36 -10.23 -11.34
N GLU A 26 -11.58 -10.43 -12.40
CA GLU A 26 -12.04 -10.94 -13.68
C GLU A 26 -12.77 -12.29 -13.55
N VAL A 27 -12.32 -13.15 -12.64
CA VAL A 27 -12.97 -14.44 -12.38
C VAL A 27 -14.40 -14.26 -11.83
N VAL A 28 -14.61 -13.23 -11.02
CA VAL A 28 -15.93 -12.89 -10.49
C VAL A 28 -16.82 -12.32 -11.59
N SER A 29 -16.27 -11.44 -12.43
CA SER A 29 -16.95 -10.91 -13.62
C SER A 29 -17.37 -12.05 -14.56
N GLU A 30 -16.47 -12.97 -14.89
CA GLU A 30 -16.82 -14.14 -15.70
C GLU A 30 -17.91 -15.02 -15.08
N ALA A 31 -17.89 -15.16 -13.76
CA ALA A 31 -18.92 -15.93 -13.06
C ALA A 31 -20.31 -15.30 -13.26
N GLN A 32 -20.42 -13.98 -13.28
CA GLN A 32 -21.66 -13.27 -13.56
C GLN A 32 -22.06 -13.39 -15.02
N HIS A 33 -21.16 -13.10 -15.97
CA HIS A 33 -21.49 -12.98 -17.39
C HIS A 33 -21.64 -14.35 -18.08
N LYS A 34 -20.76 -15.31 -17.76
CA LYS A 34 -20.73 -16.61 -18.45
C LYS A 34 -21.51 -17.71 -17.70
N PHE A 35 -21.64 -17.60 -16.38
CA PHE A 35 -22.17 -18.68 -15.56
C PHE A 35 -23.44 -18.31 -14.77
N GLY A 36 -23.99 -17.12 -15.03
CA GLY A 36 -25.26 -16.68 -14.46
C GLY A 36 -25.21 -16.48 -12.94
N MET A 37 -24.06 -16.07 -12.40
CA MET A 37 -24.00 -15.64 -11.01
C MET A 37 -24.82 -14.34 -10.86
N GLU A 38 -25.64 -14.29 -9.85
CA GLU A 38 -26.50 -13.13 -9.57
C GLU A 38 -25.68 -11.90 -9.18
N GLU A 39 -26.32 -10.74 -9.26
CA GLU A 39 -25.79 -9.49 -8.78
C GLU A 39 -25.40 -9.57 -7.30
N ILE A 40 -24.25 -9.01 -6.95
CA ILE A 40 -23.71 -8.99 -5.58
C ILE A 40 -24.46 -7.90 -4.79
N GLY A 41 -25.01 -8.25 -3.64
CA GLY A 41 -25.75 -7.30 -2.80
C GLY A 41 -24.89 -6.18 -2.25
N LEU A 42 -23.66 -6.50 -1.82
CA LEU A 42 -22.67 -5.54 -1.32
C LEU A 42 -21.27 -5.96 -1.73
N ILE A 43 -20.54 -5.06 -2.33
CA ILE A 43 -19.10 -5.20 -2.64
C ILE A 43 -18.34 -4.32 -1.65
N ILE A 44 -17.41 -4.92 -0.91
CA ILE A 44 -16.52 -4.21 0.01
C ILE A 44 -15.13 -4.15 -0.62
N CYS A 45 -14.66 -2.94 -0.88
CA CYS A 45 -13.36 -2.64 -1.49
C CYS A 45 -12.39 -2.19 -0.38
N ASP A 46 -11.59 -3.12 0.12
CA ASP A 46 -10.53 -2.81 1.08
C ASP A 46 -9.31 -2.25 0.34
N GLU A 47 -8.51 -1.42 1.01
CA GLU A 47 -7.38 -0.67 0.42
C GLU A 47 -7.80 0.07 -0.87
N ALA A 48 -8.96 0.71 -0.82
CA ALA A 48 -9.61 1.32 -1.99
C ALA A 48 -8.78 2.42 -2.67
N HIS A 49 -7.77 2.99 -2.00
CA HIS A 49 -6.81 3.90 -2.63
C HIS A 49 -6.11 3.29 -3.85
N ARG A 50 -6.07 1.96 -3.95
CA ARG A 50 -5.50 1.24 -5.10
C ARG A 50 -6.39 1.31 -6.34
N THR A 51 -7.66 1.62 -6.18
CA THR A 51 -8.61 1.78 -7.28
C THR A 51 -8.64 3.20 -7.84
N ALA A 52 -7.97 4.14 -7.14
CA ALA A 52 -7.78 5.51 -7.62
C ALA A 52 -6.61 5.58 -8.59
N GLY A 53 -6.69 6.47 -9.56
CA GLY A 53 -5.66 6.68 -10.59
C GLY A 53 -6.24 7.32 -11.84
N GLY A 54 -5.36 7.65 -12.78
CA GLY A 54 -5.75 8.19 -14.08
C GLY A 54 -5.07 7.44 -15.20
N HIS A 55 -5.71 7.42 -16.37
CA HIS A 55 -5.17 6.94 -17.63
C HIS A 55 -5.72 7.76 -18.79
N TYR A 56 -5.05 7.76 -19.93
CA TYR A 56 -5.56 8.41 -21.14
C TYR A 56 -6.78 7.67 -21.68
N GLN A 57 -7.66 8.41 -22.39
CA GLN A 57 -8.92 7.84 -22.89
C GLN A 57 -8.75 6.61 -23.81
N ASP A 58 -7.63 6.51 -24.50
CA ASP A 58 -7.33 5.40 -25.43
C ASP A 58 -6.81 4.15 -24.71
N GLU A 59 -6.54 4.23 -23.42
CA GLU A 59 -6.05 3.13 -22.61
C GLU A 59 -7.22 2.41 -21.91
N SER A 60 -7.10 1.11 -21.74
CA SER A 60 -8.08 0.34 -20.96
C SER A 60 -7.91 0.60 -19.47
N ASP A 61 -9.00 0.56 -18.72
CA ASP A 61 -8.99 0.61 -17.26
C ASP A 61 -7.96 -0.34 -16.67
N ALA A 62 -7.14 0.16 -15.76
CA ALA A 62 -6.26 -0.69 -14.98
C ALA A 62 -7.07 -1.74 -14.21
N PRO A 63 -6.54 -2.95 -13.99
CA PRO A 63 -7.28 -4.04 -13.34
C PRO A 63 -7.97 -3.64 -12.03
N PHE A 64 -7.38 -2.71 -11.27
CA PHE A 64 -7.93 -2.21 -10.02
C PHE A 64 -9.11 -1.26 -10.21
N GLN A 65 -9.19 -0.54 -11.34
CA GLN A 65 -10.24 0.44 -11.64
C GLN A 65 -11.51 -0.21 -12.17
N ARG A 66 -11.41 -1.42 -12.73
CA ARG A 66 -12.57 -2.17 -13.25
C ARG A 66 -13.67 -2.43 -12.22
N ILE A 67 -13.33 -2.33 -10.92
CA ILE A 67 -14.32 -2.48 -9.85
C ILE A 67 -15.41 -1.40 -9.87
N HIS A 68 -15.15 -0.25 -10.50
CA HIS A 68 -16.09 0.85 -10.59
C HIS A 68 -17.17 0.61 -11.67
N SER A 69 -16.88 -0.24 -12.64
CA SER A 69 -17.80 -0.51 -13.78
C SER A 69 -18.86 -1.56 -13.45
N ASP A 70 -20.12 -1.16 -13.53
CA ASP A 70 -21.25 -2.10 -13.41
C ASP A 70 -21.36 -3.08 -14.58
N ASP A 71 -20.81 -2.69 -15.74
CA ASP A 71 -20.71 -3.59 -16.90
C ASP A 71 -19.68 -4.69 -16.64
N PHE A 72 -18.67 -4.43 -15.82
CA PHE A 72 -17.66 -5.41 -15.49
C PHE A 72 -18.05 -6.29 -14.30
N ILE A 73 -18.52 -5.68 -13.20
CA ILE A 73 -19.05 -6.39 -12.01
C ILE A 73 -20.35 -5.76 -11.57
N LYS A 74 -21.42 -6.57 -11.58
CA LYS A 74 -22.75 -6.15 -11.14
C LYS A 74 -22.87 -6.23 -9.63
N GLY A 75 -23.05 -5.07 -8.99
CA GLY A 75 -23.21 -4.96 -7.55
C GLY A 75 -24.20 -3.86 -7.17
N LYS A 76 -25.12 -4.16 -6.26
CA LYS A 76 -26.14 -3.20 -5.81
C LYS A 76 -25.57 -2.03 -5.06
N LYS A 77 -24.54 -2.29 -4.24
CA LYS A 77 -23.86 -1.30 -3.40
C LYS A 77 -22.37 -1.58 -3.35
N ARG A 78 -21.57 -0.51 -3.27
CA ARG A 78 -20.14 -0.58 -3.03
C ARG A 78 -19.79 0.21 -1.78
N LEU A 79 -18.91 -0.35 -0.97
CA LEU A 79 -18.31 0.31 0.19
C LEU A 79 -16.80 0.33 -0.02
N TYR A 80 -16.25 1.52 -0.09
CA TYR A 80 -14.82 1.74 -0.25
C TYR A 80 -14.19 2.07 1.10
N MET A 81 -13.14 1.34 1.48
CA MET A 81 -12.43 1.51 2.75
C MET A 81 -10.95 1.71 2.49
N THR A 82 -10.35 2.69 3.14
CA THR A 82 -8.91 2.93 3.09
C THR A 82 -8.45 3.79 4.26
N ALA A 83 -7.21 3.58 4.70
CA ALA A 83 -6.55 4.47 5.64
C ALA A 83 -5.91 5.69 4.96
N THR A 84 -5.69 5.63 3.64
CA THR A 84 -4.94 6.64 2.87
C THR A 84 -5.68 7.03 1.59
N PRO A 85 -6.73 7.86 1.68
CA PRO A 85 -7.47 8.27 0.49
C PRO A 85 -6.54 9.00 -0.50
N ARG A 86 -6.68 8.68 -1.79
CA ARG A 86 -5.96 9.35 -2.87
C ARG A 86 -6.85 10.39 -3.52
N ILE A 87 -6.44 11.65 -3.38
CA ILE A 87 -7.09 12.82 -3.96
C ILE A 87 -6.09 13.46 -4.92
N TYR A 88 -6.54 13.78 -6.11
CA TYR A 88 -5.72 14.40 -7.15
C TYR A 88 -5.94 15.90 -7.20
N GLY A 89 -4.88 16.66 -7.50
CA GLY A 89 -4.92 18.12 -7.60
C GLY A 89 -5.69 18.63 -8.82
N ASP A 90 -5.99 19.92 -8.80
CA ASP A 90 -6.87 20.58 -9.77
C ASP A 90 -6.39 20.47 -11.22
N LEU A 91 -5.08 20.53 -11.48
CA LEU A 91 -4.52 20.39 -12.83
C LEU A 91 -4.89 19.04 -13.49
N VAL A 92 -4.86 17.95 -12.71
CA VAL A 92 -5.24 16.62 -13.23
C VAL A 92 -6.75 16.52 -13.42
N LYS A 93 -7.51 17.18 -12.54
CA LYS A 93 -8.96 17.28 -12.66
C LYS A 93 -9.40 18.10 -13.87
N GLU A 94 -8.67 19.15 -14.21
CA GLU A 94 -8.90 19.92 -15.45
C GLU A 94 -8.69 19.06 -16.69
N GLN A 95 -7.65 18.23 -16.75
CA GLN A 95 -7.44 17.27 -17.86
C GLN A 95 -8.59 16.28 -17.98
N LYS A 96 -9.15 15.79 -16.85
CA LYS A 96 -10.37 14.99 -16.84
C LYS A 96 -11.55 15.75 -17.47
N ASN A 97 -11.76 17.00 -17.07
CA ASN A 97 -12.87 17.83 -17.55
C ASN A 97 -12.74 18.14 -19.05
N ASN A 98 -11.53 18.24 -19.56
CA ASN A 98 -11.24 18.42 -20.99
C ASN A 98 -11.39 17.12 -21.81
N GLY A 99 -11.65 15.99 -21.14
CA GLY A 99 -11.79 14.71 -21.80
C GLY A 99 -10.46 14.06 -22.24
N GLU A 100 -9.33 14.50 -21.70
CA GLU A 100 -8.01 13.96 -22.04
C GLU A 100 -7.67 12.73 -21.21
N VAL A 101 -8.18 12.66 -19.98
CA VAL A 101 -7.84 11.64 -18.99
C VAL A 101 -9.10 11.13 -18.30
N VAL A 102 -9.21 9.83 -18.13
CA VAL A 102 -10.16 9.21 -17.18
C VAL A 102 -9.50 9.22 -15.82
N LEU A 103 -10.14 9.84 -14.84
CA LEU A 103 -9.59 10.01 -13.49
C LEU A 103 -10.53 9.46 -12.43
N TYR A 104 -10.02 8.56 -11.61
CA TYR A 104 -10.68 8.05 -10.41
C TYR A 104 -10.03 8.69 -9.18
N SER A 105 -10.62 9.77 -8.68
CA SER A 105 -10.18 10.48 -7.47
C SER A 105 -11.14 10.20 -6.32
N MET A 106 -10.64 9.89 -5.13
CA MET A 106 -11.49 9.44 -4.02
C MET A 106 -12.37 10.53 -3.41
N ASP A 107 -12.22 11.76 -3.82
CA ASP A 107 -13.14 12.86 -3.53
C ASP A 107 -14.25 13.05 -4.60
N ASP A 108 -14.27 12.19 -5.62
CA ASP A 108 -15.35 12.16 -6.61
C ASP A 108 -16.52 11.32 -6.07
N GLU A 109 -17.54 12.02 -5.55
CA GLU A 109 -18.71 11.37 -4.96
C GLU A 109 -19.56 10.59 -5.98
N GLN A 110 -19.43 10.85 -7.28
CA GLN A 110 -20.12 10.08 -8.30
C GLN A 110 -19.55 8.67 -8.45
N ILE A 111 -18.27 8.51 -8.13
CA ILE A 111 -17.55 7.23 -8.23
C ILE A 111 -17.52 6.51 -6.88
N TYR A 112 -17.12 7.22 -5.84
CA TYR A 112 -16.87 6.63 -4.51
C TYR A 112 -18.04 6.81 -3.54
N GLY A 113 -19.00 7.68 -3.88
CA GLY A 113 -20.07 8.07 -2.97
C GLY A 113 -19.60 9.05 -1.89
N PRO A 114 -20.52 9.53 -1.05
CA PRO A 114 -20.18 10.42 0.06
C PRO A 114 -19.37 9.70 1.13
N THR A 115 -18.54 10.44 1.84
CA THR A 115 -17.78 9.90 2.98
C THR A 115 -18.74 9.42 4.07
N PHE A 116 -18.76 8.12 4.28
CA PHE A 116 -19.65 7.46 5.22
C PHE A 116 -19.16 7.56 6.67
N HIS A 117 -17.86 7.38 6.87
CA HIS A 117 -17.23 7.42 8.19
C HIS A 117 -15.74 7.76 8.07
N THR A 118 -15.24 8.53 9.03
CA THR A 118 -13.81 8.81 9.16
C THR A 118 -13.40 8.67 10.61
N ILE A 119 -12.34 7.91 10.86
CA ILE A 119 -11.66 7.85 12.16
C ILE A 119 -10.22 8.33 11.97
N THR A 120 -9.82 9.34 12.72
CA THR A 120 -8.44 9.83 12.71
C THR A 120 -7.55 8.93 13.58
N PHE A 121 -6.23 8.97 13.33
CA PHE A 121 -5.26 8.24 14.14
C PHE A 121 -5.39 8.59 15.63
N SER A 122 -5.49 9.89 15.94
CA SER A 122 -5.65 10.37 17.32
C SER A 122 -6.92 9.84 17.99
N GLN A 123 -8.04 9.77 17.26
CA GLN A 123 -9.27 9.18 17.77
C GLN A 123 -9.11 7.67 18.01
N ALA A 124 -8.44 6.94 17.12
CA ALA A 124 -8.20 5.52 17.29
C ALA A 124 -7.29 5.22 18.50
N VAL A 125 -6.28 6.08 18.75
CA VAL A 125 -5.45 6.01 19.96
C VAL A 125 -6.29 6.31 21.21
N ALA A 126 -7.09 7.36 21.19
CA ALA A 126 -7.96 7.73 22.33
C ALA A 126 -8.98 6.63 22.67
N LEU A 127 -9.46 5.88 21.66
CA LEU A 127 -10.33 4.72 21.83
C LEU A 127 -9.59 3.44 22.27
N GLY A 128 -8.27 3.48 22.38
CA GLY A 128 -7.45 2.31 22.72
C GLY A 128 -7.37 1.25 21.61
N SER A 129 -7.83 1.57 20.39
CA SER A 129 -7.76 0.67 19.22
C SER A 129 -6.36 0.64 18.59
N LEU A 130 -5.60 1.72 18.76
CA LEU A 130 -4.20 1.84 18.36
C LEU A 130 -3.35 2.32 19.52
N VAL A 131 -2.08 1.96 19.52
CA VAL A 131 -1.07 2.54 20.41
C VAL A 131 -0.54 3.83 19.84
N ASP A 132 -0.15 4.77 20.69
CA ASP A 132 0.52 5.98 20.24
C ASP A 132 1.88 5.66 19.59
N TYR A 133 2.35 6.55 18.73
CA TYR A 133 3.59 6.35 17.99
C TYR A 133 4.48 7.59 18.03
N LYS A 134 5.76 7.37 17.83
CA LYS A 134 6.75 8.43 17.63
C LYS A 134 7.36 8.29 16.23
N VAL A 135 7.42 9.38 15.50
CA VAL A 135 8.10 9.42 14.21
C VAL A 135 9.51 9.94 14.43
N ILE A 136 10.51 9.14 14.05
CA ILE A 136 11.90 9.54 14.07
C ILE A 136 12.36 9.65 12.62
N VAL A 137 12.77 10.84 12.21
CA VAL A 137 13.37 11.10 10.91
C VAL A 137 14.88 11.12 11.09
N LEU A 138 15.55 10.15 10.48
CA LEU A 138 17.00 10.07 10.47
C LEU A 138 17.53 10.63 9.14
N SER A 139 18.28 11.72 9.22
CA SER A 139 19.05 12.22 8.10
C SER A 139 20.46 11.60 8.14
N VAL A 140 20.87 10.98 7.05
CA VAL A 140 22.20 10.42 6.92
C VAL A 140 22.92 11.18 5.81
N GLU A 141 23.89 12.02 6.18
CA GLU A 141 24.69 12.77 5.22
C GLU A 141 25.64 11.84 4.47
N GLU A 142 25.66 11.93 3.14
CA GLU A 142 26.54 11.12 2.29
C GLU A 142 28.03 11.35 2.60
N ASN A 143 28.41 12.54 3.03
CA ASN A 143 29.77 12.87 3.38
C ASN A 143 30.26 12.14 4.63
N LEU A 144 29.43 12.02 5.67
CA LEU A 144 29.75 11.25 6.87
C LEU A 144 29.92 9.75 6.57
N LEU A 145 29.22 9.26 5.56
CA LEU A 145 29.36 7.88 5.10
C LEU A 145 30.66 7.68 4.32
N LYS A 146 31.06 8.65 3.51
CA LYS A 146 32.35 8.58 2.78
C LYS A 146 33.56 8.62 3.73
N GLU A 147 33.49 9.45 4.77
CA GLU A 147 34.57 9.51 5.77
C GLU A 147 34.66 8.24 6.63
N ARG A 148 33.50 7.65 7.03
CA ARG A 148 33.47 6.39 7.80
C ARG A 148 33.62 5.14 6.94
N ALA A 149 33.11 5.16 5.71
CA ALA A 149 33.30 4.06 4.77
C ALA A 149 34.73 3.91 4.27
N LEU A 150 35.55 4.94 4.40
CA LEU A 150 37.00 4.80 4.15
C LEU A 150 37.70 3.95 5.22
N SER A 151 37.17 3.86 6.45
CA SER A 151 37.68 2.95 7.50
C SER A 151 37.05 1.53 7.40
N ASP A 152 35.88 1.42 6.82
CA ASP A 152 35.18 0.12 6.62
C ASP A 152 35.10 -0.28 5.12
N TYR A 153 35.95 0.33 4.30
CA TYR A 153 35.98 0.17 2.84
C TYR A 153 36.10 -1.30 2.40
N GLU A 154 36.83 -2.10 3.16
CA GLU A 154 37.00 -3.53 2.90
C GLU A 154 35.66 -4.31 3.10
N LEU A 155 34.90 -3.93 4.10
CA LEU A 155 33.55 -4.54 4.35
C LEU A 155 32.55 -4.18 3.25
N VAL A 156 32.56 -2.92 2.80
CA VAL A 156 31.66 -2.46 1.72
C VAL A 156 32.07 -3.07 0.37
N GLN A 157 33.35 -3.21 0.10
CA GLN A 157 33.85 -3.86 -1.12
C GLN A 157 33.60 -5.38 -1.12
N ALA A 158 33.74 -6.04 0.01
CA ALA A 158 33.48 -7.47 0.12
C ALA A 158 32.02 -7.85 -0.11
N GLY A 159 31.07 -6.95 0.22
CA GLY A 159 29.65 -7.18 0.04
C GLY A 159 29.03 -6.59 -1.24
N GLY A 160 29.76 -5.80 -2.04
CA GLY A 160 29.23 -5.17 -3.26
C GLY A 160 28.02 -4.25 -3.03
N LEU A 161 27.85 -3.70 -1.82
CA LEU A 161 26.71 -2.84 -1.48
C LEU A 161 26.97 -1.39 -1.94
N PRO A 162 26.09 -0.80 -2.77
CA PRO A 162 26.16 0.63 -3.07
C PRO A 162 26.09 1.47 -1.78
N VAL A 163 26.84 2.56 -1.71
CA VAL A 163 26.92 3.47 -0.53
C VAL A 163 25.53 3.88 -0.02
N LYS A 164 24.60 4.16 -0.93
CA LYS A 164 23.22 4.50 -0.58
C LYS A 164 22.45 3.38 0.16
N HIS A 165 22.80 2.12 -0.05
CA HIS A 165 22.18 0.99 0.65
C HIS A 165 22.86 0.78 2.01
N ALA A 166 24.16 0.92 2.09
CA ALA A 166 24.91 0.92 3.36
C ALA A 166 24.38 2.00 4.30
N ALA A 167 24.10 3.21 3.78
CA ALA A 167 23.46 4.28 4.53
C ALA A 167 22.14 3.89 5.17
N LYS A 168 21.28 3.22 4.40
CA LYS A 168 19.97 2.74 4.90
C LYS A 168 20.12 1.70 6.00
N VAL A 169 21.03 0.75 5.82
CA VAL A 169 21.31 -0.30 6.82
C VAL A 169 21.84 0.31 8.11
N ILE A 170 22.81 1.22 8.01
CA ILE A 170 23.37 1.93 9.16
C ILE A 170 22.30 2.78 9.86
N GLY A 171 21.48 3.49 9.10
CA GLY A 171 20.36 4.26 9.63
C GLY A 171 19.36 3.39 10.39
N CYS A 172 18.96 2.26 9.82
CA CYS A 172 18.09 1.30 10.50
C CYS A 172 18.74 0.74 11.77
N TRP A 173 20.00 0.35 11.72
CA TRP A 173 20.73 -0.16 12.89
C TRP A 173 20.80 0.88 14.01
N ARG A 174 21.12 2.13 13.69
CA ARG A 174 21.15 3.24 14.65
C ARG A 174 19.77 3.49 15.27
N ALA A 175 18.73 3.50 14.46
CA ALA A 175 17.36 3.65 14.95
C ALA A 175 16.97 2.53 15.90
N LEU A 176 17.28 1.28 15.57
CA LEU A 176 16.97 0.11 16.38
C LEU A 176 17.79 0.04 17.67
N SER A 177 19.07 0.39 17.59
CA SER A 177 19.96 0.40 18.75
C SER A 177 19.78 1.63 19.64
N LYS A 178 19.04 2.65 19.16
CA LYS A 178 18.90 3.97 19.80
C LYS A 178 20.24 4.66 20.12
N LEU A 179 21.31 4.28 19.43
CA LEU A 179 22.58 4.96 19.49
C LEU A 179 22.46 6.31 18.77
N ASP A 180 23.11 7.35 19.31
CA ASP A 180 23.12 8.72 18.76
C ASP A 180 21.80 9.52 18.81
N LEU A 181 20.69 8.96 19.29
CA LEU A 181 19.46 9.72 19.53
C LEU A 181 19.49 10.56 20.82
N VAL A 182 20.62 10.55 21.52
CA VAL A 182 20.75 11.05 22.89
C VAL A 182 20.75 12.58 22.98
N ASN A 183 21.05 13.28 21.87
CA ASN A 183 21.30 14.73 21.94
C ASN A 183 20.15 15.63 21.47
N GLU A 184 19.11 15.11 20.79
CA GLU A 184 18.13 15.98 20.14
C GLU A 184 16.67 15.76 20.52
N VAL A 185 16.33 14.65 21.14
CA VAL A 185 14.95 14.39 21.54
C VAL A 185 14.92 14.04 23.02
N SER A 186 14.23 14.86 23.81
CA SER A 186 13.82 14.53 25.18
C SER A 186 12.95 13.28 25.15
N MET A 187 13.56 12.13 24.91
CA MET A 187 12.90 10.84 24.98
C MET A 187 12.87 10.40 26.43
N SER A 188 11.68 10.33 26.99
CA SER A 188 11.42 9.63 28.23
C SER A 188 12.21 8.32 28.31
N ASP A 189 12.91 8.14 29.39
CA ASP A 189 13.47 6.98 30.08
C ASP A 189 13.80 5.66 29.35
N ASP A 190 13.31 5.37 28.13
CA ASP A 190 13.55 4.10 27.47
C ASP A 190 14.75 4.16 26.50
N ARG A 191 15.95 4.05 27.08
CA ARG A 191 17.23 3.94 26.34
C ARG A 191 17.53 2.52 25.84
N GLN A 192 16.65 1.57 26.11
CA GLN A 192 16.88 0.19 25.70
C GLN A 192 16.71 0.04 24.18
N PRO A 193 17.55 -0.76 23.51
CA PRO A 193 17.39 -1.09 22.12
C PRO A 193 15.98 -1.66 21.83
N MET A 194 15.49 -1.43 20.61
CA MET A 194 14.20 -1.98 20.21
C MET A 194 14.29 -3.51 20.19
N ARG A 195 13.35 -4.16 20.84
CA ARG A 195 13.31 -5.64 20.92
C ARG A 195 12.69 -6.29 19.69
N ARG A 196 11.90 -5.53 18.93
CA ARG A 196 11.18 -6.02 17.74
C ARG A 196 11.16 -4.92 16.70
N ALA A 197 11.31 -5.31 15.44
CA ALA A 197 11.19 -4.42 14.30
C ALA A 197 10.44 -5.13 13.17
N VAL A 198 9.77 -4.33 12.34
CA VAL A 198 9.18 -4.78 11.08
C VAL A 198 9.83 -3.96 9.98
N GLY A 199 10.44 -4.65 9.03
CA GLY A 199 11.07 -4.03 7.86
C GLY A 199 10.25 -4.28 6.60
N PHE A 200 10.13 -3.26 5.75
CA PHE A 200 9.51 -3.37 4.44
C PHE A 200 10.58 -3.21 3.36
N ALA A 201 10.71 -4.19 2.49
CA ALA A 201 11.61 -4.15 1.36
C ALA A 201 10.82 -4.16 0.04
N GLN A 202 11.37 -3.51 -0.98
CA GLN A 202 10.70 -3.41 -2.29
C GLN A 202 10.71 -4.74 -3.06
N ILE A 203 11.75 -5.55 -2.86
CA ILE A 203 11.94 -6.85 -3.53
C ILE A 203 12.51 -7.87 -2.54
N ILE A 204 12.30 -9.15 -2.80
CA ILE A 204 12.80 -10.24 -1.95
C ILE A 204 14.28 -10.50 -2.27
N GLU A 205 14.59 -10.70 -3.55
CA GLU A 205 15.95 -11.00 -3.99
C GLU A 205 16.52 -9.88 -4.88
N PRO A 206 17.81 -9.52 -4.74
CA PRO A 206 18.44 -8.58 -5.63
C PRO A 206 18.54 -9.18 -7.03
N ASN A 207 18.15 -8.39 -8.03
CA ASN A 207 18.30 -8.72 -9.43
C ASN A 207 19.07 -7.60 -10.13
N ILE A 208 19.85 -7.93 -11.16
CA ILE A 208 20.62 -6.95 -11.96
C ILE A 208 19.71 -5.83 -12.49
N LYS A 209 18.47 -6.17 -12.88
CA LYS A 209 17.48 -5.20 -13.36
C LYS A 209 17.00 -4.20 -12.28
N TYR A 210 17.18 -4.52 -11.00
CA TYR A 210 16.67 -3.75 -9.87
C TYR A 210 17.75 -3.46 -8.81
N LEU A 211 18.97 -3.20 -9.24
CA LEU A 211 20.12 -2.91 -8.35
C LEU A 211 19.90 -1.71 -7.45
N ASP A 212 19.05 -0.78 -7.86
CA ASP A 212 18.67 0.43 -7.13
C ASP A 212 17.60 0.19 -6.06
N ARG A 213 16.95 -0.98 -6.05
CA ARG A 213 15.88 -1.30 -5.10
C ARG A 213 16.41 -1.99 -3.85
N THR A 214 15.81 -1.65 -2.73
CA THR A 214 16.09 -2.29 -1.44
C THR A 214 15.48 -3.69 -1.43
N SER A 215 16.28 -4.73 -1.17
CA SER A 215 15.80 -6.12 -1.06
C SER A 215 15.87 -6.62 0.39
N SER A 216 14.95 -7.51 0.78
CA SER A 216 14.97 -8.12 2.10
C SER A 216 16.21 -8.98 2.33
N LYS A 217 16.68 -9.69 1.30
CA LYS A 217 17.88 -10.54 1.39
C LYS A 217 19.14 -9.75 1.76
N ARG A 218 19.29 -8.53 1.24
CA ARG A 218 20.42 -7.65 1.59
C ARG A 218 20.42 -7.11 3.02
N PHE A 219 19.27 -7.20 3.71
CA PHE A 219 19.17 -6.81 5.13
C PHE A 219 19.44 -7.97 6.08
N THR A 220 19.43 -9.19 5.61
CA THR A 220 19.58 -10.41 6.43
C THR A 220 20.96 -11.07 6.25
N GLU A 221 21.70 -10.73 5.23
CA GLU A 221 23.10 -11.12 5.00
C GLU A 221 24.05 -10.10 5.63
#